data_04daf33f2868f16b4afd89c6d73c9459
#
_entry.id   04daf33f2868f16b4afd89c6d73c9459
#
_cell.length_a   1.000
_cell.length_b   1.000
_cell.length_c   1.000
_cell.angle_alpha   90.00
_cell.angle_beta   90.00
_cell.angle_gamma   90.00
#
_symmetry.space_group_name_H-M   'P 1'
#
loop_
_entity.id
_entity.type
_entity.pdbx_description
1 polymer ?
#
loop_
_entity_poly.entity_id
_entity_poly.type
_entity_poly.pdbx_seq_one_letter_code
_entity_poly.pdbx_strand_id
1 'polypeptide(L)'
;MYKKILYLLFIIFFALGLSACDTPQTTILFNDNPITKENLLQNSTQFKVGKKFYYIFITQRQIETKFIRVKILKRDEKANYQPTKVVYCNDFRLSKDEVYYYTDYMVMNDAGYYYMLIYAMNRLDKPLATADFQVK
;
A
#
# COMPACT_ATOMS: atom_id res chain seq x y z
N MET A 1 -20.96 -27.36 -40.41
CA MET A 1 -21.34 -27.49 -38.99
C MET A 1 -20.19 -27.08 -38.07
N TYR A 2 -18.98 -27.54 -38.27
CA TYR A 2 -17.81 -27.25 -37.41
C TYR A 2 -17.38 -25.76 -37.35
N LYS A 3 -17.53 -25.00 -38.42
CA LYS A 3 -17.16 -23.57 -38.43
C LYS A 3 -18.03 -22.71 -37.48
N LYS A 4 -19.32 -23.03 -37.35
CA LYS A 4 -20.20 -22.29 -36.44
C LYS A 4 -19.95 -22.61 -34.97
N ILE A 5 -19.54 -23.83 -34.65
CA ILE A 5 -19.15 -24.25 -33.28
C ILE A 5 -17.82 -23.60 -32.88
N LEU A 6 -16.89 -23.49 -33.80
CA LEU A 6 -15.59 -22.84 -33.59
C LEU A 6 -15.77 -21.32 -33.29
N TYR A 7 -16.68 -20.65 -34.00
CA TYR A 7 -17.00 -19.24 -33.77
C TYR A 7 -17.67 -19.03 -32.40
N LEU A 8 -18.56 -19.94 -32.00
CA LEU A 8 -19.21 -19.87 -30.71
C LEU A 8 -18.23 -20.07 -29.55
N LEU A 9 -17.30 -21.02 -29.69
CA LEU A 9 -16.20 -21.25 -28.73
C LEU A 9 -15.28 -20.02 -28.61
N PHE A 10 -14.97 -19.36 -29.73
CA PHE A 10 -14.12 -18.16 -29.72
C PHE A 10 -14.78 -16.98 -29.02
N ILE A 11 -16.09 -16.80 -29.20
CA ILE A 11 -16.88 -15.74 -28.53
C ILE A 11 -16.96 -16.00 -27.01
N ILE A 12 -17.16 -17.27 -26.60
CA ILE A 12 -17.18 -17.64 -25.19
C ILE A 12 -15.83 -17.43 -24.52
N PHE A 13 -14.73 -17.75 -25.21
CA PHE A 13 -13.37 -17.55 -24.72
C PHE A 13 -13.02 -16.05 -24.58
N PHE A 14 -13.50 -15.23 -25.50
CA PHE A 14 -13.31 -13.78 -25.46
C PHE A 14 -14.16 -13.10 -24.36
N ALA A 15 -15.37 -13.61 -24.11
CA ALA A 15 -16.24 -13.11 -23.04
C ALA A 15 -15.74 -13.48 -21.63
N LEU A 16 -15.03 -14.61 -21.47
CA LEU A 16 -14.43 -15.03 -20.20
C LEU A 16 -13.10 -14.32 -19.90
N GLY A 17 -12.45 -13.76 -20.91
CA GLY A 17 -11.18 -13.01 -20.76
C GLY A 17 -11.34 -11.55 -20.32
N LEU A 18 -12.57 -11.01 -20.27
CA LEU A 18 -12.84 -9.60 -19.98
C LEU A 18 -13.27 -9.31 -18.54
N SER A 19 -13.32 -10.31 -17.68
CA SER A 19 -13.45 -10.08 -16.23
C SER A 19 -12.07 -9.91 -15.59
N ALA A 20 -11.26 -8.97 -16.10
CA ALA A 20 -10.22 -8.37 -15.29
C ALA A 20 -10.96 -7.63 -14.17
N CYS A 21 -10.99 -8.23 -12.98
CA CYS A 21 -11.34 -7.50 -11.77
C CYS A 21 -10.37 -6.33 -11.68
N ASP A 22 -10.79 -5.13 -12.03
CA ASP A 22 -10.11 -3.89 -11.72
C ASP A 22 -10.11 -3.72 -10.20
N THR A 23 -9.23 -4.45 -9.54
CA THR A 23 -8.89 -4.13 -8.16
C THR A 23 -8.20 -2.76 -8.21
N PRO A 24 -8.75 -1.75 -7.52
CA PRO A 24 -8.15 -0.43 -7.52
C PRO A 24 -6.70 -0.56 -7.06
N GLN A 25 -5.79 -0.06 -7.88
CA GLN A 25 -4.38 -0.07 -7.51
C GLN A 25 -4.16 0.93 -6.39
N THR A 26 -3.69 0.41 -5.28
CA THR A 26 -3.23 1.19 -4.13
C THR A 26 -1.76 0.88 -3.93
N THR A 27 -0.97 1.89 -3.58
CA THR A 27 0.45 1.70 -3.34
C THR A 27 0.95 2.59 -2.20
N ILE A 28 1.98 2.14 -1.51
CA ILE A 28 2.76 2.95 -0.59
C ILE A 28 4.18 3.02 -1.16
N LEU A 29 4.68 4.23 -1.33
CA LEU A 29 6.04 4.50 -1.78
C LEU A 29 6.79 5.26 -0.70
N PHE A 30 8.08 5.01 -0.57
CA PHE A 30 8.93 5.64 0.43
C PHE A 30 10.06 6.44 -0.22
N ASN A 31 10.51 7.51 0.47
CA ASN A 31 11.61 8.34 0.00
C ASN A 31 12.43 8.89 1.18
N ASP A 32 13.73 9.08 0.98
CA ASP A 32 14.62 9.74 1.95
C ASP A 32 14.36 11.26 2.03
N ASN A 33 13.73 11.83 1.02
CA ASN A 33 13.44 13.24 0.91
C ASN A 33 11.95 13.51 0.97
N PRO A 34 11.52 14.72 1.35
CA PRO A 34 10.12 15.12 1.29
C PRO A 34 9.50 14.85 -0.08
N ILE A 35 8.26 14.36 -0.07
CA ILE A 35 7.56 14.00 -1.31
C ILE A 35 7.23 15.27 -2.11
N THR A 36 7.64 15.27 -3.37
CA THR A 36 7.37 16.32 -4.36
C THR A 36 6.83 15.70 -5.65
N LYS A 37 6.37 16.52 -6.58
CA LYS A 37 5.92 16.01 -7.90
C LYS A 37 7.02 15.29 -8.66
N GLU A 38 8.27 15.70 -8.48
CA GLU A 38 9.45 15.17 -9.17
C GLU A 38 9.88 13.79 -8.65
N ASN A 39 9.65 13.53 -7.34
CA ASN A 39 10.12 12.31 -6.69
C ASN A 39 9.01 11.36 -6.23
N LEU A 40 7.74 11.68 -6.42
CA LEU A 40 6.63 10.93 -5.86
C LEU A 40 6.54 9.45 -6.34
N LEU A 41 7.09 9.13 -7.50
CA LEU A 41 7.14 7.76 -8.03
C LEU A 41 8.44 7.02 -7.71
N GLN A 42 9.40 7.68 -7.07
CA GLN A 42 10.60 7.03 -6.57
C GLN A 42 10.25 6.20 -5.33
N ASN A 43 10.86 5.04 -5.21
CA ASN A 43 10.66 4.16 -4.06
C ASN A 43 11.99 3.67 -3.52
N SER A 44 12.32 4.13 -2.31
CA SER A 44 13.45 3.65 -1.52
C SER A 44 12.92 2.74 -0.42
N THR A 45 13.51 1.58 -0.22
CA THR A 45 13.06 0.61 0.78
C THR A 45 14.06 0.39 1.92
N GLN A 46 15.16 1.16 1.95
CA GLN A 46 16.20 1.06 2.97
C GLN A 46 16.47 2.43 3.59
N PHE A 47 16.41 2.50 4.91
CA PHE A 47 16.58 3.73 5.68
C PHE A 47 17.57 3.53 6.82
N LYS A 48 18.08 4.65 7.38
CA LYS A 48 18.98 4.63 8.52
C LYS A 48 18.22 4.83 9.83
N VAL A 49 18.65 4.12 10.87
CA VAL A 49 18.13 4.30 12.24
C VAL A 49 18.21 5.79 12.64
N GLY A 50 17.14 6.30 13.22
CA GLY A 50 17.02 7.67 13.72
C GLY A 50 16.93 8.75 12.65
N LYS A 51 16.91 8.38 11.36
CA LYS A 51 16.73 9.33 10.27
C LYS A 51 15.29 9.39 9.83
N LYS A 52 14.84 10.59 9.49
CA LYS A 52 13.52 10.84 8.92
C LYS A 52 13.46 10.29 7.50
N PHE A 53 12.40 9.56 7.19
CA PHE A 53 12.02 9.19 5.83
C PHE A 53 10.55 9.51 5.60
N TYR A 54 10.14 9.60 4.37
CA TYR A 54 8.80 10.03 3.97
C TYR A 54 8.09 8.91 3.26
N TYR A 55 6.78 8.89 3.36
CA TYR A 55 5.95 7.95 2.61
C TYR A 55 4.76 8.66 1.99
N ILE A 56 4.28 8.09 0.90
CA ILE A 56 3.04 8.47 0.26
C ILE A 56 2.20 7.23 0.00
N PHE A 57 0.96 7.28 0.42
CA PHE A 57 -0.09 6.36 0.03
C PHE A 57 -0.85 6.96 -1.14
N ILE A 58 -0.99 6.22 -2.23
CA ILE A 58 -1.70 6.64 -3.44
C ILE A 58 -2.75 5.60 -3.77
N THR A 59 -3.93 6.04 -4.16
CA THR A 59 -5.03 5.17 -4.59
C THR A 59 -5.70 5.72 -5.84
N GLN A 60 -6.15 4.84 -6.73
CA GLN A 60 -6.93 5.19 -7.92
C GLN A 60 -8.39 5.48 -7.60
N ARG A 61 -8.92 4.95 -6.50
CA ARG A 61 -10.26 5.24 -6.01
C ARG A 61 -10.22 6.24 -4.87
N GLN A 62 -11.24 7.07 -4.82
CA GLN A 62 -11.43 8.01 -3.73
C GLN A 62 -11.46 7.30 -2.38
N ILE A 63 -10.75 7.86 -1.41
CA ILE A 63 -10.79 7.39 -0.02
C ILE A 63 -12.13 7.81 0.58
N GLU A 64 -12.98 6.85 0.91
CA GLU A 64 -14.36 7.07 1.38
C GLU A 64 -14.48 7.34 2.88
N THR A 65 -13.37 7.65 3.55
CA THR A 65 -13.33 7.91 4.99
C THR A 65 -12.60 9.21 5.30
N LYS A 66 -12.98 9.85 6.40
CA LYS A 66 -12.29 11.05 6.90
C LYS A 66 -10.99 10.74 7.65
N PHE A 67 -10.80 9.48 8.05
CA PHE A 67 -9.64 9.04 8.82
C PHE A 67 -9.04 7.77 8.21
N ILE A 68 -7.74 7.70 8.25
CA ILE A 68 -6.97 6.49 7.94
C ILE A 68 -6.18 6.06 9.17
N ARG A 69 -5.90 4.76 9.27
CA ARG A 69 -5.00 4.19 10.27
C ARG A 69 -3.71 3.76 9.60
N VAL A 70 -2.60 4.25 10.11
CA VAL A 70 -1.26 3.80 9.74
C VAL A 70 -0.74 2.89 10.84
N LYS A 71 -0.43 1.65 10.50
CA LYS A 71 0.11 0.63 11.40
C LYS A 71 1.45 0.15 10.87
N ILE A 72 2.44 0.01 11.75
CA ILE A 72 3.73 -0.57 11.42
C ILE A 72 3.95 -1.81 12.27
N LEU A 73 4.28 -2.91 11.61
CA LEU A 73 4.66 -4.17 12.22
C LEU A 73 6.15 -4.38 12.03
N LYS A 74 6.84 -4.78 13.09
CA LYS A 74 8.22 -5.25 13.01
C LYS A 74 8.21 -6.75 12.76
N ARG A 75 9.01 -7.19 11.79
CA ARG A 75 9.25 -8.60 11.51
C ARG A 75 10.06 -9.22 12.66
N ASP A 76 9.59 -10.33 13.19
CA ASP A 76 10.34 -11.10 14.17
C ASP A 76 11.17 -12.17 13.45
N GLU A 77 12.49 -12.03 13.50
CA GLU A 77 13.43 -12.99 12.90
C GLU A 77 13.37 -14.36 13.59
N LYS A 78 12.95 -14.40 14.87
CA LYS A 78 12.83 -15.63 15.64
C LYS A 78 11.56 -16.43 15.35
N ALA A 79 10.52 -15.79 14.80
CA ALA A 79 9.22 -16.39 14.51
C ALA A 79 9.01 -16.63 13.02
N ASN A 80 9.94 -17.31 12.34
CA ASN A 80 9.85 -17.65 10.91
C ASN A 80 9.48 -16.45 10.02
N TYR A 81 9.98 -15.27 10.38
CA TYR A 81 9.79 -14.04 9.64
C TYR A 81 8.34 -13.54 9.52
N GLN A 82 7.43 -13.98 10.37
CA GLN A 82 6.08 -13.42 10.42
C GLN A 82 6.10 -12.04 11.09
N PRO A 83 5.29 -11.07 10.62
CA PRO A 83 5.13 -9.79 11.30
C PRO A 83 4.37 -10.03 12.59
N THR A 84 5.04 -9.90 13.73
CA THR A 84 4.47 -10.32 15.02
C THR A 84 4.28 -9.18 16.00
N LYS A 85 4.97 -8.05 15.82
CA LYS A 85 4.94 -6.95 16.78
C LYS A 85 4.47 -5.66 16.13
N VAL A 86 3.36 -5.11 16.63
CA VAL A 86 2.95 -3.75 16.31
C VAL A 86 3.88 -2.78 17.05
N VAL A 87 4.62 -1.96 16.30
CA VAL A 87 5.55 -0.96 16.84
C VAL A 87 5.01 0.46 16.70
N TYR A 88 4.02 0.67 15.84
CA TYR A 88 3.38 1.94 15.64
C TYR A 88 1.93 1.73 15.18
N CYS A 89 1.01 2.53 15.71
CA CYS A 89 -0.38 2.55 15.26
C CYS A 89 -0.97 3.92 15.59
N ASN A 90 -1.37 4.66 14.57
CA ASN A 90 -1.97 5.98 14.76
C ASN A 90 -3.02 6.27 13.69
N ASP A 91 -4.00 7.09 14.06
CA ASP A 91 -5.09 7.51 13.21
C ASP A 91 -4.88 8.96 12.76
N PHE A 92 -5.04 9.20 11.46
CA PHE A 92 -4.84 10.51 10.85
C PHE A 92 -6.10 10.97 10.16
N ARG A 93 -6.45 12.23 10.38
CA ARG A 93 -7.53 12.88 9.67
C ARG A 93 -7.02 13.34 8.31
N LEU A 94 -7.74 12.96 7.26
CA LEU A 94 -7.48 13.43 5.91
C LEU A 94 -7.96 14.87 5.75
N SER A 95 -7.18 15.70 5.06
CA SER A 95 -7.60 17.00 4.60
C SER A 95 -8.58 16.87 3.43
N LYS A 96 -9.24 17.98 3.04
CA LYS A 96 -10.19 17.98 1.91
C LYS A 96 -9.52 17.59 0.57
N ASP A 97 -8.22 17.84 0.44
CA ASP A 97 -7.46 17.58 -0.79
C ASP A 97 -6.88 16.16 -0.82
N GLU A 98 -6.82 15.47 0.33
CA GLU A 98 -6.28 14.13 0.47
C GLU A 98 -7.33 13.05 0.20
N VAL A 99 -7.97 13.11 -0.96
CA VAL A 99 -8.99 12.12 -1.40
C VAL A 99 -8.41 10.94 -2.14
N TYR A 100 -7.23 11.09 -2.74
CA TYR A 100 -6.55 10.04 -3.52
C TYR A 100 -5.14 9.73 -3.02
N TYR A 101 -4.67 10.44 -2.01
CA TYR A 101 -3.35 10.24 -1.44
C TYR A 101 -3.30 10.69 0.03
N TYR A 102 -2.28 10.21 0.72
CA TYR A 102 -1.87 10.71 2.03
C TYR A 102 -0.34 10.64 2.10
N THR A 103 0.28 11.66 2.66
CA THR A 103 1.73 11.72 2.83
C THR A 103 2.11 12.20 4.22
N ASP A 104 3.15 11.60 4.79
CA ASP A 104 3.71 11.97 6.08
C ASP A 104 5.15 11.47 6.16
N TYR A 105 5.78 11.65 7.30
CA TYR A 105 7.13 11.14 7.56
C TYR A 105 7.14 10.18 8.74
N MET A 106 8.22 9.43 8.85
CA MET A 106 8.46 8.48 9.92
C MET A 106 9.92 8.55 10.38
N VAL A 107 10.14 8.24 11.64
CA VAL A 107 11.48 7.98 12.21
C VAL A 107 11.41 6.65 12.93
N MET A 108 12.33 5.73 12.61
CA MET A 108 12.47 4.45 13.28
C MET A 108 13.79 4.43 14.06
N ASN A 109 13.70 4.08 15.35
CA ASN A 109 14.86 4.10 16.25
C ASN A 109 15.56 2.74 16.39
N ASP A 110 14.95 1.69 15.85
CA ASP A 110 15.51 0.35 15.89
C ASP A 110 15.74 -0.20 14.47
N ALA A 111 16.84 -0.88 14.27
CA ALA A 111 17.10 -1.61 13.04
C ALA A 111 16.14 -2.81 12.91
N GLY A 112 15.80 -3.18 11.68
CA GLY A 112 14.97 -4.33 11.39
C GLY A 112 14.21 -4.22 10.08
N TYR A 113 13.39 -5.24 9.83
CA TYR A 113 12.44 -5.27 8.72
C TYR A 113 11.04 -4.93 9.21
N TYR A 114 10.35 -4.09 8.45
CA TYR A 114 9.07 -3.54 8.83
C TYR A 114 8.05 -3.64 7.70
N TYR A 115 6.77 -3.71 8.10
CA TYR A 115 5.63 -3.60 7.20
C TYR A 115 4.78 -2.40 7.60
N MET A 116 4.46 -1.55 6.65
CA MET A 116 3.49 -0.48 6.81
C MET A 116 2.17 -0.92 6.22
N LEU A 117 1.10 -0.82 7.00
CA LEU A 117 -0.27 -1.10 6.57
C LEU A 117 -1.10 0.16 6.77
N ILE A 118 -1.88 0.50 5.76
CA ILE A 118 -2.80 1.65 5.80
C ILE A 118 -4.22 1.13 5.67
N TYR A 119 -5.07 1.53 6.60
CA TYR A 119 -6.48 1.12 6.67
C TYR A 119 -7.40 2.34 6.52
N ALA A 120 -8.55 2.14 5.87
CA ALA A 120 -9.69 3.03 6.03
C ALA A 120 -10.36 2.76 7.39
N MET A 121 -10.71 3.81 8.12
CA MET A 121 -11.31 3.66 9.46
C MET A 121 -12.69 3.00 9.46
N ASN A 122 -13.40 3.03 8.34
CA ASN A 122 -14.66 2.32 8.15
C ASN A 122 -14.47 0.84 7.75
N ARG A 123 -13.24 0.38 7.55
CA ARG A 123 -12.92 -0.98 7.12
C ARG A 123 -11.55 -1.44 7.63
N LEU A 124 -11.52 -1.87 8.89
CA LEU A 124 -10.28 -2.30 9.57
C LEU A 124 -9.96 -3.80 9.42
N ASP A 125 -10.80 -4.55 8.73
CA ASP A 125 -10.61 -5.98 8.45
C ASP A 125 -9.56 -6.24 7.35
N LYS A 126 -9.36 -5.27 6.45
CA LYS A 126 -8.43 -5.38 5.33
C LYS A 126 -7.71 -4.06 5.09
N PRO A 127 -6.36 -4.06 5.01
CA PRO A 127 -5.64 -2.85 4.66
C PRO A 127 -5.95 -2.39 3.24
N LEU A 128 -5.95 -1.08 3.02
CA LEU A 128 -6.01 -0.47 1.70
C LEU A 128 -4.70 -0.72 0.93
N ALA A 129 -3.58 -0.67 1.62
CA ALA A 129 -2.26 -0.92 1.06
C ALA A 129 -1.31 -1.48 2.11
N THR A 130 -0.32 -2.22 1.65
CA THR A 130 0.80 -2.74 2.45
C THR A 130 2.10 -2.56 1.69
N ALA A 131 3.15 -2.14 2.38
CA ALA A 131 4.51 -2.09 1.84
C ALA A 131 5.53 -2.42 2.92
N ASP A 132 6.66 -2.95 2.51
CA ASP A 132 7.76 -3.31 3.40
C ASP A 132 8.96 -2.38 3.21
N PHE A 133 9.73 -2.22 4.27
CA PHE A 133 10.97 -1.46 4.28
C PHE A 133 11.94 -1.99 5.33
N GLN A 134 13.21 -1.64 5.18
CA GLN A 134 14.28 -2.03 6.09
C GLN A 134 14.93 -0.80 6.71
N VAL A 135 15.25 -0.88 7.98
CA VAL A 135 16.03 0.12 8.73
C VAL A 135 17.34 -0.52 9.18
N LYS A 136 18.46 0.15 8.90
CA LYS A 136 19.81 -0.30 9.22
C LYS A 136 20.57 0.70 10.08
#